data_e77228d10bf008208822f4c0fd469b4f
#
_entry.id   e77228d10bf008208822f4c0fd469b4f
#
_cell.length_a   1.000
_cell.length_b   1.000
_cell.length_c   1.000
_cell.angle_alpha   90.00
_cell.angle_beta   90.00
_cell.angle_gamma   90.00
#
_symmetry.space_group_name_H-M   'P 1'
#
loop_
_entity.id
_entity.type
_entity.pdbx_description
1 polymer ?
#
loop_
_entity_poly.entity_id
_entity_poly.type
_entity_poly.pdbx_seq_one_letter_code
_entity_poly.pdbx_strand_id
1 'polypeptide(L)'
;MHEQYRPTSAPLVESRSREPRSSLVALVLGGVLVDWLGTQVVATFAGMIWMIAVGVGEDPRNGWQDPFRGGLFRVSMTAIGGLMSVLGGYVAALWARHRPVMHGLGTGVASMTFGILLSLALGASEVQFHWLALATPLLGLVGGYLYERQRRPR
;
A
#
# COMPACT_ATOMS: atom_id res chain seq x y z
N MET A 1 -10.16 -32.49 63.29
CA MET A 1 -9.51 -32.61 61.98
C MET A 1 -9.75 -31.31 61.25
N HIS A 2 -8.78 -30.39 61.25
CA HIS A 2 -8.85 -29.13 60.49
C HIS A 2 -8.04 -29.27 59.23
N GLU A 3 -8.71 -29.43 58.11
CA GLU A 3 -8.09 -29.36 56.79
C GLU A 3 -7.63 -27.91 56.52
N GLN A 4 -6.33 -27.69 56.52
CA GLN A 4 -5.72 -26.43 56.12
C GLN A 4 -5.87 -26.26 54.61
N TYR A 5 -6.80 -25.39 54.20
CA TYR A 5 -6.92 -24.87 52.83
C TYR A 5 -5.64 -24.09 52.50
N ARG A 6 -4.75 -24.67 51.70
CA ARG A 6 -3.63 -23.95 51.06
C ARG A 6 -4.15 -23.28 49.81
N PRO A 7 -4.17 -21.93 49.73
CA PRO A 7 -4.44 -21.29 48.47
C PRO A 7 -3.26 -21.57 47.51
N THR A 8 -3.52 -22.30 46.44
CA THR A 8 -2.60 -22.48 45.32
C THR A 8 -2.42 -21.11 44.69
N SER A 9 -1.33 -20.44 45.07
CA SER A 9 -0.84 -19.25 44.32
C SER A 9 -0.49 -19.70 42.89
N ALA A 10 -1.49 -19.65 42.01
CA ALA A 10 -1.20 -19.79 40.58
C ALA A 10 -0.20 -18.71 40.23
N PRO A 11 0.97 -19.07 39.61
CA PRO A 11 1.90 -18.06 39.14
C PRO A 11 1.14 -17.18 38.16
N LEU A 12 1.04 -15.87 38.47
CA LEU A 12 0.65 -14.87 37.53
C LEU A 12 1.66 -14.97 36.39
N VAL A 13 1.32 -15.74 35.38
CA VAL A 13 2.02 -15.73 34.10
C VAL A 13 1.79 -14.33 33.58
N GLU A 14 2.71 -13.46 33.94
CA GLU A 14 2.87 -12.15 33.35
C GLU A 14 3.01 -12.39 31.86
N SER A 15 1.87 -12.38 31.17
CA SER A 15 1.81 -12.40 29.73
C SER A 15 2.46 -11.09 29.29
N ARG A 16 3.80 -11.09 29.28
CA ARG A 16 4.57 -10.06 28.57
C ARG A 16 3.97 -10.03 27.19
N SER A 17 3.07 -9.11 27.01
CA SER A 17 2.63 -8.66 25.71
C SER A 17 3.88 -8.22 24.94
N ARG A 18 4.54 -9.18 24.28
CA ARG A 18 5.51 -8.89 23.23
C ARG A 18 4.74 -8.22 22.11
N GLU A 19 4.37 -6.98 22.37
CA GLU A 19 3.88 -6.09 21.35
C GLU A 19 5.02 -5.68 20.41
N PRO A 20 4.70 -5.38 19.29
CA PRO A 20 4.86 -6.05 18.01
C PRO A 20 5.87 -5.28 17.18
N ARG A 21 7.12 -5.62 17.28
CA ARG A 21 8.09 -5.31 16.20
C ARG A 21 7.57 -5.82 14.84
N SER A 22 6.68 -6.81 14.85
CA SER A 22 6.03 -7.35 13.66
C SER A 22 5.08 -6.37 12.97
N SER A 23 4.49 -5.39 13.64
CA SER A 23 3.52 -4.48 13.02
C SER A 23 4.18 -3.40 12.16
N LEU A 24 5.30 -2.82 12.61
CA LEU A 24 6.07 -1.87 11.80
C LEU A 24 6.72 -2.54 10.60
N VAL A 25 7.26 -3.75 10.78
CA VAL A 25 7.81 -4.55 9.67
C VAL A 25 6.72 -4.90 8.66
N ALA A 26 5.54 -5.33 9.12
CA ALA A 26 4.41 -5.61 8.23
C ALA A 26 3.97 -4.35 7.45
N LEU A 27 3.96 -3.20 8.10
CA LEU A 27 3.56 -1.95 7.49
C LEU A 27 4.57 -1.47 6.46
N VAL A 28 5.86 -1.50 6.79
CA VAL A 28 6.93 -1.00 5.90
C VAL A 28 7.28 -2.01 4.82
N LEU A 29 7.55 -3.27 5.17
CA LEU A 29 7.97 -4.29 4.19
C LEU A 29 6.78 -4.85 3.42
N GLY A 30 5.68 -5.15 4.09
CA GLY A 30 4.50 -5.72 3.43
C GLY A 30 3.71 -4.70 2.62
N GLY A 31 3.50 -3.52 3.18
CA GLY A 31 2.62 -2.53 2.59
C GLY A 31 3.32 -1.60 1.61
N VAL A 32 4.27 -0.80 2.09
CA VAL A 32 4.91 0.25 1.28
C VAL A 32 5.72 -0.33 0.13
N LEU A 33 6.47 -1.42 0.36
CA LEU A 33 7.24 -2.06 -0.72
C LEU A 33 6.33 -2.67 -1.78
N VAL A 34 5.25 -3.34 -1.39
CA VAL A 34 4.30 -3.91 -2.36
C VAL A 34 3.61 -2.81 -3.14
N ASP A 35 3.18 -1.74 -2.48
CA ASP A 35 2.55 -0.59 -3.13
C ASP A 35 3.53 0.08 -4.11
N TRP A 36 4.71 0.45 -3.65
CA TRP A 36 5.67 1.21 -4.45
C TRP A 36 6.34 0.35 -5.54
N LEU A 37 6.98 -0.78 -5.18
CA LEU A 37 7.63 -1.66 -6.16
C LEU A 37 6.62 -2.29 -7.10
N GLY A 38 5.46 -2.71 -6.58
CA GLY A 38 4.38 -3.25 -7.39
C GLY A 38 3.90 -2.23 -8.42
N THR A 39 3.70 -0.97 -8.01
CA THR A 39 3.33 0.11 -8.92
C THR A 39 4.40 0.32 -10.00
N GLN A 40 5.68 0.37 -9.63
CA GLN A 40 6.76 0.57 -10.63
C GLN A 40 6.84 -0.57 -11.64
N VAL A 41 6.78 -1.81 -11.17
CA VAL A 41 6.82 -2.98 -12.06
C VAL A 41 5.62 -3.00 -13.00
N VAL A 42 4.40 -2.90 -12.45
CA VAL A 42 3.18 -2.99 -13.27
C VAL A 42 3.06 -1.78 -14.20
N ALA A 43 3.39 -0.57 -13.75
CA ALA A 43 3.37 0.62 -14.58
C ALA A 43 4.40 0.56 -15.73
N THR A 44 5.58 -0.02 -15.47
CA THR A 44 6.60 -0.22 -16.52
C THR A 44 6.07 -1.16 -17.60
N PHE A 45 5.55 -2.34 -17.22
CA PHE A 45 4.99 -3.26 -18.19
C PHE A 45 3.78 -2.67 -18.93
N ALA A 46 2.88 -2.00 -18.24
CA ALA A 46 1.74 -1.34 -18.85
C ALA A 46 2.18 -0.23 -19.82
N GLY A 47 3.21 0.53 -19.48
CA GLY A 47 3.81 1.53 -20.37
C GLY A 47 4.43 0.91 -21.61
N MET A 48 5.14 -0.21 -21.48
CA MET A 48 5.70 -0.95 -22.62
C MET A 48 4.60 -1.48 -23.55
N ILE A 49 3.56 -2.10 -22.99
CA ILE A 49 2.41 -2.59 -23.75
C ILE A 49 1.71 -1.42 -24.45
N TRP A 50 1.55 -0.29 -23.76
CA TRP A 50 0.96 0.91 -24.33
C TRP A 50 1.76 1.43 -25.53
N MET A 51 3.08 1.53 -25.41
CA MET A 51 3.95 1.93 -26.53
C MET A 51 3.80 1.02 -27.74
N ILE A 52 3.73 -0.30 -27.51
CA ILE A 52 3.53 -1.26 -28.59
C ILE A 52 2.15 -1.09 -29.24
N ALA A 53 1.10 -0.88 -28.43
CA ALA A 53 -0.28 -0.79 -28.90
C ALA A 53 -0.57 0.51 -29.68
N VAL A 54 0.00 1.62 -29.22
CA VAL A 54 -0.20 2.94 -29.89
C VAL A 54 0.70 3.09 -31.10
N GLY A 55 1.75 2.25 -31.20
CA GLY A 55 2.78 2.38 -32.20
C GLY A 55 3.70 3.57 -31.89
N VAL A 56 5.00 3.31 -31.79
CA VAL A 56 6.00 4.38 -31.81
C VAL A 56 6.13 4.81 -33.26
N GLY A 57 5.12 5.50 -33.77
CA GLY A 57 5.11 6.03 -35.14
C GLY A 57 5.49 7.50 -35.08
N GLU A 58 6.61 7.86 -35.68
CA GLU A 58 6.82 9.23 -36.13
C GLU A 58 5.74 9.52 -37.16
N ASP A 59 4.73 10.33 -36.79
CA ASP A 59 3.90 10.98 -37.81
C ASP A 59 4.71 12.14 -38.36
N PRO A 60 5.22 12.05 -39.62
CA PRO A 60 6.07 13.08 -40.22
C PRO A 60 5.37 14.44 -40.34
N ARG A 61 4.03 14.45 -40.17
CA ARG A 61 3.21 15.66 -40.33
C ARG A 61 2.94 16.39 -39.01
N ASN A 62 2.94 15.68 -37.89
CA ASN A 62 2.50 16.23 -36.58
C ASN A 62 3.61 16.31 -35.53
N GLY A 63 4.84 15.91 -35.87
CA GLY A 63 5.91 15.82 -34.89
C GLY A 63 5.72 14.73 -33.86
N TRP A 64 6.66 14.61 -32.97
CA TRP A 64 6.60 13.65 -31.86
C TRP A 64 5.42 13.97 -30.95
N GLN A 65 4.35 13.19 -31.04
CA GLN A 65 3.30 13.21 -30.01
C GLN A 65 3.71 12.25 -28.90
N ASP A 66 3.94 12.81 -27.71
CA ASP A 66 4.25 12.00 -26.52
C ASP A 66 3.08 11.05 -26.22
N PRO A 67 3.23 9.73 -26.46
CA PRO A 67 2.15 8.76 -26.27
C PRO A 67 1.67 8.69 -24.81
N PHE A 68 2.45 9.23 -23.88
CA PHE A 68 2.15 9.24 -22.44
C PHE A 68 1.30 10.45 -22.00
N ARG A 69 1.09 11.44 -22.88
CA ARG A 69 0.23 12.60 -22.57
C ARG A 69 -1.27 12.34 -22.70
N GLY A 70 -1.65 11.23 -23.31
CA GLY A 70 -3.06 10.87 -23.51
C GLY A 70 -3.83 10.70 -22.17
N GLY A 71 -5.07 11.22 -22.13
CA GLY A 71 -5.92 11.10 -20.95
C GLY A 71 -6.16 9.65 -20.53
N LEU A 72 -6.32 8.75 -21.50
CA LEU A 72 -6.50 7.32 -21.26
C LEU A 72 -5.28 6.69 -20.57
N PHE A 73 -4.05 7.02 -21.00
CA PHE A 73 -2.84 6.56 -20.36
C PHE A 73 -2.76 7.01 -18.90
N ARG A 74 -3.04 8.29 -18.63
CA ARG A 74 -3.04 8.83 -17.26
C ARG A 74 -4.06 8.14 -16.38
N VAL A 75 -5.28 7.92 -16.87
CA VAL A 75 -6.33 7.21 -16.12
C VAL A 75 -5.91 5.78 -15.82
N SER A 76 -5.33 5.08 -16.79
CA SER A 76 -4.84 3.70 -16.61
C SER A 76 -3.72 3.63 -15.56
N MET A 77 -2.74 4.52 -15.62
CA MET A 77 -1.65 4.58 -14.64
C MET A 77 -2.15 4.92 -13.23
N THR A 78 -3.12 5.83 -13.14
CA THR A 78 -3.79 6.15 -11.87
C THR A 78 -4.54 4.96 -11.30
N ALA A 79 -5.27 4.22 -12.14
CA ALA A 79 -5.99 3.02 -11.71
C ALA A 79 -5.02 1.93 -11.22
N ILE A 80 -3.91 1.72 -11.92
CA ILE A 80 -2.85 0.79 -11.51
C ILE A 80 -2.29 1.18 -10.14
N GLY A 81 -1.90 2.46 -9.95
CA GLY A 81 -1.42 2.94 -8.66
C GLY A 81 -2.44 2.73 -7.54
N GLY A 82 -3.70 3.05 -7.80
CA GLY A 82 -4.78 2.83 -6.84
C GLY A 82 -4.97 1.36 -6.45
N LEU A 83 -4.93 0.45 -7.43
CA LEU A 83 -5.00 -0.99 -7.18
C LEU A 83 -3.82 -1.48 -6.35
N MET A 84 -2.60 -0.99 -6.63
CA MET A 84 -1.41 -1.36 -5.86
C MET A 84 -1.48 -0.84 -4.43
N SER A 85 -2.04 0.34 -4.19
CA SER A 85 -2.26 0.86 -2.84
C SER A 85 -3.27 0.01 -2.05
N VAL A 86 -4.33 -0.48 -2.68
CA VAL A 86 -5.26 -1.44 -2.06
C VAL A 86 -4.55 -2.76 -1.74
N LEU A 87 -3.76 -3.29 -2.67
CA LEU A 87 -2.98 -4.52 -2.45
C LEU A 87 -1.93 -4.35 -1.36
N GLY A 88 -1.21 -3.24 -1.33
CA GLY A 88 -0.27 -2.91 -0.27
C GLY A 88 -0.92 -2.87 1.10
N GLY A 89 -2.08 -2.22 1.21
CA GLY A 89 -2.89 -2.20 2.44
C GLY A 89 -3.40 -3.58 2.85
N TYR A 90 -3.79 -4.41 1.89
CA TYR A 90 -4.21 -5.79 2.13
C TYR A 90 -3.06 -6.66 2.66
N VAL A 91 -1.88 -6.58 2.02
CA VAL A 91 -0.69 -7.35 2.45
C VAL A 91 -0.19 -6.91 3.81
N ALA A 92 -0.19 -5.61 4.10
CA ALA A 92 0.14 -5.10 5.42
C ALA A 92 -0.82 -5.64 6.49
N ALA A 93 -2.12 -5.67 6.19
CA ALA A 93 -3.15 -6.22 7.07
C ALA A 93 -2.99 -7.74 7.29
N LEU A 94 -2.61 -8.48 6.23
CA LEU A 94 -2.33 -9.93 6.29
C LEU A 94 -1.19 -10.25 7.29
N TRP A 95 -0.15 -9.43 7.32
CA TRP A 95 1.02 -9.65 8.19
C TRP A 95 0.84 -9.08 9.59
N ALA A 96 -0.05 -8.11 9.76
CA ALA A 96 -0.22 -7.37 11.00
C ALA A 96 -1.05 -8.08 12.07
N ARG A 97 -1.53 -9.24 11.97
CA ARG A 97 -2.31 -10.03 12.94
C ARG A 97 -3.37 -9.27 13.78
N HIS A 98 -3.16 -7.97 14.08
CA HIS A 98 -4.01 -7.11 14.90
C HIS A 98 -4.39 -5.84 14.14
N ARG A 99 -5.65 -5.37 14.31
CA ARG A 99 -6.18 -4.13 13.72
C ARG A 99 -5.87 -3.96 12.22
N PRO A 100 -6.29 -4.90 11.37
CA PRO A 100 -5.89 -4.93 9.95
C PRO A 100 -6.24 -3.64 9.21
N VAL A 101 -7.39 -3.03 9.49
CA VAL A 101 -7.82 -1.77 8.86
C VAL A 101 -6.87 -0.62 9.18
N MET A 102 -6.39 -0.54 10.44
CA MET A 102 -5.44 0.51 10.83
C MET A 102 -4.07 0.33 10.18
N HIS A 103 -3.63 -0.91 9.95
CA HIS A 103 -2.38 -1.17 9.22
C HIS A 103 -2.52 -0.83 7.74
N GLY A 104 -3.66 -1.11 7.13
CA GLY A 104 -3.95 -0.67 5.78
C GLY A 104 -3.92 0.85 5.63
N LEU A 105 -4.58 1.57 6.55
CA LEU A 105 -4.54 3.04 6.59
C LEU A 105 -3.11 3.55 6.78
N GLY A 106 -2.37 2.99 7.75
CA GLY A 106 -0.98 3.36 8.03
C GLY A 106 -0.06 3.15 6.83
N THR A 107 -0.25 2.06 6.08
CA THR A 107 0.46 1.80 4.82
C THR A 107 0.18 2.88 3.81
N GLY A 108 -1.08 3.24 3.58
CA GLY A 108 -1.44 4.28 2.63
C GLY A 108 -0.86 5.65 3.00
N VAL A 109 -0.85 6.01 4.29
CA VAL A 109 -0.20 7.24 4.79
C VAL A 109 1.31 7.18 4.56
N ALA A 110 1.95 6.05 4.87
CA ALA A 110 3.39 5.87 4.69
C ALA A 110 3.78 5.92 3.20
N SER A 111 3.01 5.27 2.31
CA SER A 111 3.23 5.32 0.85
C SER A 111 3.08 6.73 0.30
N MET A 112 2.06 7.47 0.72
CA MET A 112 1.87 8.87 0.34
C MET A 112 3.06 9.72 0.78
N THR A 113 3.48 9.60 2.05
CA THR A 113 4.62 10.35 2.60
C THR A 113 5.90 10.02 1.85
N PHE A 114 6.15 8.73 1.60
CA PHE A 114 7.31 8.27 0.85
C PHE A 114 7.32 8.83 -0.57
N GLY A 115 6.19 8.81 -1.27
CA GLY A 115 6.05 9.38 -2.61
C GLY A 115 6.35 10.88 -2.65
N ILE A 116 5.87 11.64 -1.67
CA ILE A 116 6.15 13.09 -1.55
C ILE A 116 7.64 13.32 -1.30
N LEU A 117 8.23 12.61 -0.33
CA LEU A 117 9.66 12.75 -0.01
C LEU A 117 10.55 12.39 -1.19
N LEU A 118 10.22 11.33 -1.91
CA LEU A 118 10.95 10.91 -3.11
C LEU A 118 10.85 11.95 -4.22
N SER A 119 9.66 12.51 -4.46
CA SER A 119 9.45 13.56 -5.45
C SER A 119 10.30 14.80 -5.14
N LEU A 120 10.33 15.22 -3.87
CA LEU A 120 11.17 16.33 -3.42
C LEU A 120 12.67 16.03 -3.59
N ALA A 121 13.10 14.81 -3.23
CA ALA A 121 14.50 14.39 -3.33
C ALA A 121 14.99 14.33 -4.80
N LEU A 122 14.11 14.00 -5.73
CA LEU A 122 14.40 13.96 -7.17
C LEU A 122 14.31 15.34 -7.85
N GLY A 123 14.08 16.42 -7.08
CA GLY A 123 14.07 17.78 -7.60
C GLY A 123 12.85 18.10 -8.46
N ALA A 124 11.74 17.40 -8.26
CA ALA A 124 10.49 17.75 -8.89
C ALA A 124 10.08 19.16 -8.46
N SER A 125 10.32 20.15 -9.34
CA SER A 125 10.04 21.57 -9.08
C SER A 125 8.54 21.88 -8.93
N GLU A 126 7.71 21.01 -9.48
CA GLU A 126 6.27 21.00 -9.27
C GLU A 126 5.92 19.66 -8.64
N VAL A 127 5.77 19.63 -7.32
CA VAL A 127 5.00 18.57 -6.68
C VAL A 127 3.59 18.74 -7.20
N GLN A 128 3.28 18.09 -8.33
CA GLN A 128 1.92 17.97 -8.79
C GLN A 128 1.19 17.19 -7.70
N PHE A 129 0.70 17.94 -6.74
CA PHE A 129 -0.10 17.43 -5.64
C PHE A 129 -1.42 16.93 -6.24
N HIS A 130 -1.32 15.77 -6.88
CA HIS A 130 -2.50 15.15 -7.41
C HIS A 130 -3.39 14.84 -6.20
N TRP A 131 -4.61 15.39 -6.20
CA TRP A 131 -5.66 15.04 -5.24
C TRP A 131 -5.78 13.52 -5.03
N LEU A 132 -5.37 12.73 -6.03
CA LEU A 132 -5.25 11.28 -5.98
C LEU A 132 -4.20 10.78 -4.95
N ALA A 133 -3.14 11.53 -4.68
CA ALA A 133 -2.21 11.17 -3.60
C ALA A 133 -2.92 11.19 -2.25
N LEU A 134 -3.89 12.10 -2.06
CA LEU A 134 -4.72 12.13 -0.86
C LEU A 134 -5.67 10.94 -0.75
N ALA A 135 -6.00 10.28 -1.86
CA ALA A 135 -6.81 9.07 -1.85
C ALA A 135 -6.03 7.82 -1.42
N THR A 136 -4.69 7.82 -1.51
CA THR A 136 -3.84 6.66 -1.17
C THR A 136 -4.10 6.11 0.25
N PRO A 137 -4.23 6.93 1.32
CA PRO A 137 -4.60 6.44 2.63
C PRO A 137 -5.96 5.72 2.68
N LEU A 138 -6.94 6.22 1.94
CA LEU A 138 -8.26 5.60 1.85
C LEU A 138 -8.22 4.29 1.09
N LEU A 139 -7.43 4.21 0.03
CA LEU A 139 -7.23 2.97 -0.73
C LEU A 139 -6.51 1.90 0.11
N GLY A 140 -5.50 2.28 0.88
CA GLY A 140 -4.85 1.40 1.84
C GLY A 140 -5.82 0.89 2.92
N LEU A 141 -6.68 1.78 3.44
CA LEU A 141 -7.73 1.40 4.38
C LEU A 141 -8.71 0.38 3.77
N VAL A 142 -9.12 0.58 2.51
CA VAL A 142 -9.96 -0.39 1.77
C VAL A 142 -9.29 -1.75 1.70
N GLY A 143 -7.98 -1.81 1.40
CA GLY A 143 -7.21 -3.05 1.41
C GLY A 143 -7.27 -3.77 2.76
N GLY A 144 -7.03 -3.04 3.85
CA GLY A 144 -7.11 -3.56 5.21
C GLY A 144 -8.53 -4.06 5.57
N TYR A 145 -9.56 -3.34 5.13
CA TYR A 145 -10.96 -3.72 5.34
C TYR A 145 -11.33 -4.99 4.57
N LEU A 146 -10.89 -5.13 3.33
CA LEU A 146 -11.13 -6.34 2.53
C LEU A 146 -10.54 -7.58 3.20
N TYR A 147 -9.31 -7.48 3.73
CA TYR A 147 -8.72 -8.56 4.49
C TYR A 147 -9.52 -8.90 5.76
N GLU A 148 -9.92 -7.89 6.54
CA GLU A 148 -10.72 -8.11 7.76
C GLU A 148 -12.04 -8.80 7.44
N ARG A 149 -12.72 -8.38 6.37
CA ARG A 149 -13.98 -8.97 5.92
C ARG A 149 -13.84 -10.45 5.54
N GLN A 150 -12.74 -10.81 4.88
CA GLN A 150 -12.49 -12.20 4.48
C GLN A 150 -12.19 -13.10 5.70
N ARG A 151 -11.62 -12.54 6.76
CA ARG A 151 -11.25 -13.29 7.95
C ARG A 151 -12.43 -13.57 8.87
N ARG A 152 -13.53 -12.84 8.78
CA ARG A 152 -14.73 -13.07 9.59
C ARG A 152 -15.42 -14.33 9.10
N PRO A 153 -15.50 -15.42 9.93
CA PRO A 153 -16.28 -16.60 9.56
C PRO A 153 -17.74 -16.19 9.37
N ARG A 154 -18.36 -16.72 8.34
CA ARG A 154 -19.81 -16.61 8.12
C ARG A 154 -20.56 -17.53 9.08
#